data_a9886ad49375f7befd635303118aac08
#
_entry.id   a9886ad49375f7befd635303118aac08
#
_cell.length_a   1.000
_cell.length_b   1.000
_cell.length_c   1.000
_cell.angle_alpha   90.00
_cell.angle_beta   90.00
_cell.angle_gamma   90.00
#
_symmetry.space_group_name_H-M   'P 1'
#
loop_
_entity.id
_entity.type
_entity.pdbx_description
1 polymer ?
#
loop_
_entity_poly.entity_id
_entity_poly.type
_entity_poly.pdbx_seq_one_letter_code
_entity_poly.pdbx_strand_id
1 'polypeptide(L)'
;MRDDLDATIEIFLRAIQETASADYTPAQVNAWAQVNKDSWIKRRQGRAIWMALVENTPAGFAEFEPDGHIDMLFVHPSFGGTGVAAALLRTIEQAAIQRGAPQLFTEASITARGFFERQGFRTIAAQSVPCRGESLTNYRMEKIIQAPSC
;
A
#
# COMPACT_ATOMS: atom_id res chain seq x y z
N MET A 1 7.00 -23.62 7.54
CA MET A 1 6.17 -22.70 6.76
C MET A 1 6.52 -21.28 7.14
N ARG A 2 6.72 -20.43 6.16
CA ARG A 2 7.08 -19.04 6.42
C ARG A 2 5.90 -18.30 7.05
N ASP A 3 6.17 -17.48 8.06
CA ASP A 3 5.18 -16.62 8.67
C ASP A 3 4.95 -15.40 7.77
N ASP A 4 3.77 -15.28 7.19
CA ASP A 4 3.40 -14.16 6.33
C ASP A 4 3.43 -12.83 7.09
N LEU A 5 3.15 -12.86 8.39
CA LEU A 5 3.21 -11.65 9.22
C LEU A 5 4.62 -11.05 9.19
N ASP A 6 5.63 -11.86 9.46
CA ASP A 6 7.00 -11.38 9.48
C ASP A 6 7.46 -10.93 8.10
N ALA A 7 7.00 -11.61 7.04
CA ALA A 7 7.30 -11.20 5.67
C ALA A 7 6.71 -9.83 5.33
N THR A 8 5.47 -9.55 5.75
CA THR A 8 4.85 -8.24 5.51
C THR A 8 5.59 -7.13 6.26
N ILE A 9 6.00 -7.38 7.48
CA ILE A 9 6.77 -6.42 8.27
C ILE A 9 8.11 -6.11 7.59
N GLU A 10 8.83 -7.13 7.13
CA GLU A 10 10.10 -6.95 6.45
C GLU A 10 9.93 -6.12 5.17
N ILE A 11 8.94 -6.45 4.35
CA ILE A 11 8.67 -5.71 3.12
C ILE A 11 8.35 -4.24 3.42
N PHE A 12 7.49 -3.99 4.40
CA PHE A 12 7.12 -2.64 4.81
C PHE A 12 8.35 -1.82 5.20
N LEU A 13 9.17 -2.36 6.11
CA LEU A 13 10.34 -1.64 6.61
C LEU A 13 11.36 -1.39 5.49
N ARG A 14 11.64 -2.39 4.67
CA ARG A 14 12.64 -2.25 3.61
C ARG A 14 12.16 -1.34 2.49
N ALA A 15 10.88 -1.38 2.14
CA ALA A 15 10.33 -0.49 1.13
C ALA A 15 10.47 0.97 1.55
N ILE A 16 10.25 1.28 2.81
CA ILE A 16 10.40 2.65 3.31
C ILE A 16 11.89 3.04 3.36
N GLN A 17 12.73 2.19 3.93
CA GLN A 17 14.14 2.50 4.15
C GLN A 17 14.94 2.57 2.87
N GLU A 18 14.59 1.77 1.86
CA GLU A 18 15.39 1.64 0.64
C GLU A 18 14.75 2.31 -0.59
N THR A 19 13.41 2.36 -0.67
CA THR A 19 12.71 2.93 -1.83
C THR A 19 12.17 4.32 -1.53
N ALA A 20 11.37 4.46 -0.49
CA ALA A 20 10.76 5.74 -0.15
C ALA A 20 11.79 6.77 0.32
N SER A 21 12.95 6.33 0.78
CA SER A 21 14.02 7.22 1.24
C SER A 21 14.53 8.18 0.16
N ALA A 22 14.22 7.93 -1.11
CA ALA A 22 14.54 8.86 -2.19
C ALA A 22 13.70 10.15 -2.13
N ASP A 23 12.51 10.09 -1.51
CA ASP A 23 11.52 11.18 -1.53
C ASP A 23 11.23 11.77 -0.15
N TYR A 24 11.82 11.22 0.90
CA TYR A 24 11.60 11.65 2.28
C TYR A 24 12.94 11.87 2.98
N THR A 25 12.96 12.76 3.98
CA THR A 25 14.19 13.00 4.76
C THR A 25 14.51 11.80 5.64
N PRO A 26 15.78 11.66 6.08
CA PRO A 26 16.14 10.60 7.02
C PRO A 26 15.30 10.60 8.30
N ALA A 27 14.96 11.77 8.83
CA ALA A 27 14.10 11.87 10.01
C ALA A 27 12.68 11.36 9.72
N GLN A 28 12.12 11.69 8.55
CA GLN A 28 10.81 11.21 8.13
C GLN A 28 10.82 9.70 7.93
N VAL A 29 11.83 9.17 7.26
CA VAL A 29 11.98 7.72 7.04
C VAL A 29 12.05 7.00 8.39
N ASN A 30 12.85 7.52 9.31
CA ASN A 30 13.02 6.90 10.63
C ASN A 30 11.72 6.90 11.45
N ALA A 31 10.96 7.98 11.37
CA ALA A 31 9.66 8.07 12.04
C ALA A 31 8.63 7.10 11.46
N TRP A 32 8.65 6.91 10.14
CA TRP A 32 7.70 6.06 9.42
C TRP A 32 8.07 4.58 9.53
N ALA A 33 9.33 4.22 9.37
CA ALA A 33 9.80 2.83 9.32
C ALA A 33 9.91 2.21 10.70
N GLN A 34 8.79 2.10 11.40
CA GLN A 34 8.71 1.50 12.72
C GLN A 34 7.48 0.60 12.79
N VAL A 35 7.63 -0.55 13.44
CA VAL A 35 6.55 -1.52 13.59
C VAL A 35 6.43 -1.94 15.05
N ASN A 36 5.20 -1.82 15.59
CA ASN A 36 4.81 -2.50 16.81
C ASN A 36 4.06 -3.75 16.39
N LYS A 37 4.61 -4.92 16.71
CA LYS A 37 4.08 -6.19 16.21
C LYS A 37 2.65 -6.45 16.68
N ASP A 38 2.32 -6.13 17.91
CA ASP A 38 0.97 -6.33 18.43
C ASP A 38 -0.05 -5.46 17.70
N SER A 39 0.29 -4.20 17.44
CA SER A 39 -0.56 -3.29 16.66
C SER A 39 -0.71 -3.76 15.23
N TRP A 40 0.37 -4.31 14.64
CA TRP A 40 0.37 -4.83 13.28
C TRP A 40 -0.60 -6.01 13.14
N ILE A 41 -0.57 -6.94 14.09
CA ILE A 41 -1.49 -8.08 14.12
C ILE A 41 -2.93 -7.60 14.27
N LYS A 42 -3.17 -6.68 15.20
CA LYS A 42 -4.51 -6.16 15.49
C LYS A 42 -5.13 -5.46 14.28
N ARG A 43 -4.32 -4.71 13.55
CA ARG A 43 -4.76 -3.98 12.36
C ARG A 43 -5.21 -4.89 11.23
N ARG A 44 -4.67 -6.11 11.16
CA ARG A 44 -4.98 -7.07 10.09
C ARG A 44 -6.38 -7.69 10.23
N GLN A 45 -6.99 -7.58 11.39
CA GLN A 45 -8.31 -8.16 11.63
C GLN A 45 -9.37 -7.44 10.81
N GLY A 46 -10.24 -8.20 10.15
CA GLY A 46 -11.30 -7.64 9.33
C GLY A 46 -10.86 -7.12 7.97
N ARG A 47 -9.60 -7.32 7.59
CA ARG A 47 -9.05 -6.88 6.30
C ARG A 47 -8.69 -8.06 5.44
N ALA A 48 -8.76 -7.87 4.12
CA ALA A 48 -8.21 -8.82 3.17
C ALA A 48 -6.73 -8.47 2.94
N ILE A 49 -5.87 -9.48 3.00
CA ILE A 49 -4.43 -9.31 2.84
C ILE A 49 -3.96 -10.28 1.77
N TRP A 50 -3.24 -9.75 0.77
CA TRP A 50 -2.66 -10.56 -0.28
C TRP A 50 -1.14 -10.43 -0.27
N MET A 51 -0.47 -11.56 -0.41
CA MET A 51 0.97 -11.64 -0.55
C MET A 51 1.31 -12.04 -1.98
N ALA A 52 2.11 -11.24 -2.66
CA ALA A 52 2.64 -11.61 -3.97
C ALA A 52 3.92 -12.42 -3.78
N LEU A 53 4.00 -13.56 -4.43
CA LEU A 53 5.18 -14.43 -4.40
C LEU A 53 5.81 -14.46 -5.79
N VAL A 54 7.13 -14.31 -5.84
CA VAL A 54 7.92 -14.52 -7.06
C VAL A 54 8.88 -15.65 -6.76
N GLU A 55 8.72 -16.78 -7.45
CA GLU A 55 9.51 -17.99 -7.22
C GLU A 55 9.50 -18.38 -5.73
N ASN A 56 8.30 -18.37 -5.12
CA ASN A 56 8.06 -18.67 -3.71
C ASN A 56 8.68 -17.68 -2.72
N THR A 57 9.20 -16.54 -3.19
CA THR A 57 9.75 -15.50 -2.33
C THR A 57 8.71 -14.37 -2.17
N PRO A 58 8.40 -13.95 -0.94
CA PRO A 58 7.52 -12.80 -0.73
C PRO A 58 8.08 -11.54 -1.37
N ALA A 59 7.35 -11.00 -2.33
CA ALA A 59 7.79 -9.86 -3.13
C ALA A 59 7.04 -8.58 -2.83
N GLY A 60 5.81 -8.69 -2.34
CA GLY A 60 4.99 -7.54 -2.02
C GLY A 60 3.73 -7.97 -1.30
N PHE A 61 3.02 -7.01 -0.72
CA PHE A 61 1.74 -7.30 -0.07
C PHE A 61 0.81 -6.10 -0.15
N ALA A 62 -0.48 -6.38 0.03
CA ALA A 62 -1.50 -5.33 0.08
C ALA A 62 -2.51 -5.65 1.17
N GLU A 63 -3.03 -4.61 1.81
CA GLU A 63 -4.14 -4.70 2.77
C GLU A 63 -5.29 -3.87 2.25
N PHE A 64 -6.47 -4.47 2.21
CA PHE A 64 -7.66 -3.90 1.59
C PHE A 64 -8.85 -3.98 2.55
N GLU A 65 -9.55 -2.86 2.68
CA GLU A 65 -10.76 -2.78 3.49
C GLU A 65 -12.01 -2.90 2.60
N PRO A 66 -13.11 -3.47 3.12
CA PRO A 66 -14.31 -3.74 2.30
C PRO A 66 -14.94 -2.51 1.63
N ASP A 67 -14.70 -1.32 2.15
CA ASP A 67 -15.26 -0.08 1.61
C ASP A 67 -14.53 0.45 0.37
N GLY A 68 -13.44 -0.20 -0.03
CA GLY A 68 -12.64 0.22 -1.18
C GLY A 68 -11.31 0.86 -0.80
N HIS A 69 -11.01 0.96 0.49
CA HIS A 69 -9.77 1.58 0.96
C HIS A 69 -8.59 0.62 0.86
N ILE A 70 -7.57 1.04 0.12
CA ILE A 70 -6.28 0.34 0.09
C ILE A 70 -5.42 0.96 1.17
N ASP A 71 -5.25 0.24 2.28
CA ASP A 71 -4.49 0.76 3.41
C ASP A 71 -2.99 0.56 3.25
N MET A 72 -2.59 -0.54 2.63
CA MET A 72 -1.18 -0.83 2.36
C MET A 72 -1.00 -1.46 0.99
N LEU A 73 0.04 -1.03 0.31
CA LEU A 73 0.53 -1.66 -0.91
C LEU A 73 2.03 -1.38 -0.96
N PHE A 74 2.81 -2.41 -0.64
CA PHE A 74 4.27 -2.29 -0.57
C PHE A 74 4.93 -3.42 -1.34
N VAL A 75 6.05 -3.09 -2.00
CA VAL A 75 6.86 -4.03 -2.77
C VAL A 75 8.26 -4.06 -2.18
N HIS A 76 8.79 -5.25 -1.99
CA HIS A 76 10.17 -5.43 -1.54
C HIS A 76 11.12 -4.80 -2.58
N PRO A 77 12.14 -4.03 -2.14
CA PRO A 77 13.02 -3.31 -3.08
C PRO A 77 13.65 -4.19 -4.16
N SER A 78 13.94 -5.45 -3.84
CA SER A 78 14.52 -6.40 -4.80
C SER A 78 13.60 -6.71 -5.99
N PHE A 79 12.31 -6.40 -5.88
CA PHE A 79 11.30 -6.68 -6.91
C PHE A 79 10.69 -5.41 -7.50
N GLY A 80 11.29 -4.26 -7.24
CA GLY A 80 10.84 -3.00 -7.84
C GLY A 80 10.93 -3.04 -9.36
N GLY A 81 9.93 -2.48 -10.04
CA GLY A 81 9.91 -2.44 -11.50
C GLY A 81 9.58 -3.78 -12.18
N THR A 82 9.12 -4.78 -11.44
CA THR A 82 8.83 -6.11 -11.98
C THR A 82 7.34 -6.41 -12.15
N GLY A 83 6.47 -5.41 -11.90
CA GLY A 83 5.02 -5.59 -12.08
C GLY A 83 4.29 -6.16 -10.86
N VAL A 84 4.96 -6.32 -9.72
CA VAL A 84 4.35 -6.86 -8.49
C VAL A 84 3.24 -5.95 -7.98
N ALA A 85 3.47 -4.65 -7.92
CA ALA A 85 2.46 -3.69 -7.46
C ALA A 85 1.22 -3.70 -8.36
N ALA A 86 1.43 -3.74 -9.67
CA ALA A 86 0.32 -3.80 -10.63
C ALA A 86 -0.50 -5.09 -10.49
N ALA A 87 0.16 -6.21 -10.23
CA ALA A 87 -0.52 -7.49 -10.01
C ALA A 87 -1.35 -7.47 -8.73
N LEU A 88 -0.81 -6.91 -7.64
CA LEU A 88 -1.55 -6.75 -6.40
C LEU A 88 -2.77 -5.84 -6.59
N LEU A 89 -2.60 -4.75 -7.30
CA LEU A 89 -3.70 -3.82 -7.56
C LEU A 89 -4.83 -4.46 -8.39
N ARG A 90 -4.48 -5.27 -9.40
CA ARG A 90 -5.49 -6.01 -10.17
C ARG A 90 -6.31 -6.94 -9.28
N THR A 91 -5.65 -7.64 -8.35
CA THR A 91 -6.34 -8.51 -7.40
C THR A 91 -7.30 -7.72 -6.52
N ILE A 92 -6.86 -6.56 -6.03
CA ILE A 92 -7.69 -5.65 -5.23
C ILE A 92 -8.90 -5.18 -6.03
N GLU A 93 -8.71 -4.75 -7.28
CA GLU A 93 -9.79 -4.26 -8.12
C GLU A 93 -10.85 -5.34 -8.34
N GLN A 94 -10.42 -6.57 -8.63
CA GLN A 94 -11.34 -7.68 -8.82
C GLN A 94 -12.15 -7.97 -7.56
N ALA A 95 -11.50 -7.96 -6.41
CA ALA A 95 -12.18 -8.17 -5.13
C ALA A 95 -13.18 -7.05 -4.82
N ALA A 96 -12.81 -5.81 -5.11
CA ALA A 96 -13.67 -4.65 -4.89
C ALA A 96 -14.90 -4.68 -5.80
N ILE A 97 -14.72 -5.04 -7.07
CA ILE A 97 -15.82 -5.20 -8.02
C ILE A 97 -16.80 -6.27 -7.54
N GLN A 98 -16.29 -7.41 -7.09
CA GLN A 98 -17.12 -8.49 -6.58
C GLN A 98 -17.91 -8.09 -5.34
N ARG A 99 -17.39 -7.18 -4.54
CA ARG A 99 -18.07 -6.67 -3.35
C ARG A 99 -19.01 -5.50 -3.64
N GLY A 100 -19.06 -5.04 -4.89
CA GLY A 100 -19.91 -3.92 -5.27
C GLY A 100 -19.38 -2.55 -4.88
N ALA A 101 -18.09 -2.44 -4.56
CA ALA A 101 -17.49 -1.16 -4.25
C ALA A 101 -17.43 -0.27 -5.49
N PRO A 102 -17.91 0.99 -5.43
CA PRO A 102 -17.94 1.84 -6.62
C PRO A 102 -16.56 2.43 -6.96
N GLN A 103 -15.66 2.45 -6.00
CA GLN A 103 -14.36 3.08 -6.18
C GLN A 103 -13.30 2.45 -5.27
N LEU A 104 -12.05 2.65 -5.64
CA LEU A 104 -10.90 2.43 -4.79
C LEU A 104 -10.36 3.78 -4.33
N PHE A 105 -9.83 3.84 -3.12
CA PHE A 105 -9.16 5.04 -2.63
C PHE A 105 -7.99 4.68 -1.72
N THR A 106 -7.02 5.58 -1.65
CA THR A 106 -5.81 5.35 -0.88
C THR A 106 -5.16 6.68 -0.51
N GLU A 107 -4.25 6.63 0.45
CA GLU A 107 -3.33 7.72 0.77
C GLU A 107 -1.95 7.30 0.26
N ALA A 108 -1.59 7.77 -0.93
CA ALA A 108 -0.35 7.37 -1.58
C ALA A 108 0.82 8.21 -1.08
N SER A 109 1.95 7.55 -0.81
CA SER A 109 3.20 8.27 -0.53
C SER A 109 3.64 9.07 -1.76
N ILE A 110 4.57 10.00 -1.56
CA ILE A 110 5.19 10.72 -2.68
C ILE A 110 5.76 9.71 -3.68
N THR A 111 6.43 8.68 -3.17
CA THR A 111 7.05 7.63 -3.98
C THR A 111 6.03 6.84 -4.81
N ALA A 112 4.88 6.53 -4.22
CA ALA A 112 3.87 5.68 -4.85
C ALA A 112 2.90 6.44 -5.77
N ARG A 113 2.82 7.76 -5.66
CA ARG A 113 1.85 8.57 -6.39
C ARG A 113 1.88 8.32 -7.89
N GLY A 114 3.06 8.31 -8.50
CA GLY A 114 3.21 8.09 -9.93
C GLY A 114 2.70 6.72 -10.38
N PHE A 115 2.92 5.70 -9.57
CA PHE A 115 2.38 4.36 -9.84
C PHE A 115 0.86 4.39 -9.89
N PHE A 116 0.21 4.98 -8.86
CA PHE A 116 -1.25 5.04 -8.83
C PHE A 116 -1.82 5.87 -9.98
N GLU A 117 -1.17 6.97 -10.34
CA GLU A 117 -1.58 7.78 -11.50
C GLU A 117 -1.56 6.95 -12.78
N ARG A 118 -0.50 6.17 -13.00
CA ARG A 118 -0.39 5.29 -14.17
C ARG A 118 -1.45 4.19 -14.18
N GLN A 119 -1.97 3.83 -13.02
CA GLN A 119 -3.02 2.82 -12.89
C GLN A 119 -4.43 3.42 -12.95
N GLY A 120 -4.55 4.71 -13.25
CA GLY A 120 -5.84 5.35 -13.45
C GLY A 120 -6.42 6.05 -12.22
N PHE A 121 -5.66 6.14 -11.16
CA PHE A 121 -6.08 6.93 -9.98
C PHE A 121 -5.83 8.41 -10.26
N ARG A 122 -6.69 9.25 -9.69
CA ARG A 122 -6.48 10.71 -9.72
C ARG A 122 -6.21 11.22 -8.31
N THR A 123 -5.37 12.24 -8.22
CA THR A 123 -5.06 12.90 -6.96
C THR A 123 -6.20 13.86 -6.59
N ILE A 124 -6.74 13.68 -5.38
CA ILE A 124 -7.80 14.54 -4.85
C ILE A 124 -7.19 15.69 -4.05
N ALA A 125 -6.21 15.40 -3.21
CA ALA A 125 -5.57 16.41 -2.37
C ALA A 125 -4.22 15.92 -1.86
N ALA A 126 -3.30 16.87 -1.71
CA ALA A 126 -2.08 16.65 -0.94
C ALA A 126 -2.40 16.88 0.53
N GLN A 127 -1.79 16.09 1.41
CA GLN A 127 -1.98 16.27 2.86
C GLN A 127 -0.69 16.03 3.62
N SER A 128 -0.64 16.58 4.81
CA SER A 128 0.46 16.38 5.75
C SER A 128 -0.06 15.58 6.92
N VAL A 129 0.59 14.46 7.21
CA VAL A 129 0.15 13.52 8.22
C VAL A 129 1.20 13.45 9.33
N PRO A 130 0.80 13.67 10.60
CA PRO A 130 1.74 13.54 11.70
C PRO A 130 2.15 12.09 11.91
N CYS A 131 3.44 11.87 12.14
CA CYS A 131 3.98 10.54 12.36
C CYS A 131 5.18 10.67 13.32
N ARG A 132 4.99 10.29 14.57
CA ARG A 132 6.05 10.24 15.59
C ARG A 132 6.92 11.50 15.61
N GLY A 133 6.29 12.68 15.67
CA GLY A 133 6.99 13.96 15.73
C GLY A 133 7.41 14.56 14.39
N GLU A 134 7.23 13.84 13.30
CA GLU A 134 7.47 14.31 11.95
C GLU A 134 6.16 14.51 11.20
N SER A 135 6.21 15.27 10.11
CA SER A 135 5.07 15.40 9.20
C SER A 135 5.43 14.75 7.88
N LEU A 136 4.57 13.85 7.41
CA LEU A 136 4.77 13.15 6.15
C LEU A 136 3.75 13.65 5.13
N THR A 137 4.24 14.03 3.95
CA THR A 137 3.35 14.37 2.83
C THR A 137 2.88 13.09 2.18
N ASN A 138 1.56 12.98 1.97
CA ASN A 138 1.00 11.96 1.09
C ASN A 138 -0.15 12.57 0.29
N TYR A 139 -0.76 11.75 -0.57
CA TYR A 139 -1.79 12.22 -1.49
C TYR A 139 -3.02 11.34 -1.38
N ARG A 140 -4.16 11.96 -1.16
CA ARG A 140 -5.42 11.24 -1.26
C ARG A 140 -5.73 11.03 -2.74
N MET A 141 -5.94 9.78 -3.12
CA MET A 141 -6.16 9.39 -4.52
C MET A 141 -7.34 8.44 -4.61
N GLU A 142 -8.04 8.48 -5.74
CA GLU A 142 -9.18 7.59 -5.97
C GLU A 142 -9.26 7.14 -7.42
N LYS A 143 -9.91 5.99 -7.63
CA LYS A 143 -10.21 5.45 -8.95
C LYS A 143 -11.63 4.90 -8.95
N ILE A 144 -12.46 5.36 -9.90
CA ILE A 144 -13.80 4.81 -10.11
C ILE A 144 -13.64 3.48 -10.85
N ILE A 145 -14.18 2.40 -10.29
CA ILE A 145 -14.04 1.05 -10.85
C ILE A 145 -15.33 0.45 -11.36
N GLN A 146 -16.46 1.06 -11.01
CA GLN A 146 -17.77 0.63 -11.49
C GLN A 146 -18.54 1.82 -12.00
N ALA A 147 -19.16 1.65 -13.19
CA ALA A 147 -20.05 2.67 -13.69
C ALA A 147 -21.31 2.72 -12.81
N PRO A 148 -21.88 3.92 -12.58
CA PRO A 148 -23.16 4.02 -11.87
C PRO A 148 -24.22 3.19 -12.57
N SER A 149 -25.04 2.50 -11.80
CA SER A 149 -26.19 1.77 -12.36
C SER A 149 -27.18 2.77 -12.94
N CYS A 150 -27.62 2.49 -14.13
CA CYS A 150 -28.68 3.28 -14.76
C CYS A 150 -30.05 2.83 -14.28
#